data_3f6c94c2d415896505f5144a7c4f3673
#
_entry.id   3f6c94c2d415896505f5144a7c4f3673
#
_cell.length_a   1.000
_cell.length_b   1.000
_cell.length_c   1.000
_cell.angle_alpha   90.00
_cell.angle_beta   90.00
_cell.angle_gamma   90.00
#
_symmetry.space_group_name_H-M   'P 1'
#
loop_
_entity.id
_entity.type
_entity.pdbx_description
1 polymer ?
#
loop_
_entity_poly.entity_id
_entity_poly.type
_entity_poly.pdbx_seq_one_letter_code
_entity_poly.pdbx_strand_id
1 'polypeptide(L)'
;IFISTKINYINYNPDSPEVTEIEEFISKIFTNNNLKNYVMDVLSCIIDGSIAQERFYIFTGQGSNGKSRLLDLIQKSIGDYYCIVPIALLTQKRAASNAAQSELERTKGKRFAVMQEPSENEKLNIGLMKELSGQDRILVRTLYKEPYEFKPQFKMILTCNELPEVPSDDGGTWRRIKVCNFSSRFCENPDASKNEFKMDLELSDKFDRWKEVFISMLIDRHKHINPSSIVEPSEVRIATESYKQNNDIIGQFVNEKIIIDPSIKEPRMSLSKLYNDFKIWTMSN
;
A
#
# COMPACT_ATOMS: atom_id res chain seq x y z
N ILE A 1 -24.05 15.12 0.10
CA ILE A 1 -23.32 14.57 1.26
C ILE A 1 -22.10 15.44 1.44
N PHE A 2 -21.98 16.12 2.56
CA PHE A 2 -20.79 16.89 2.90
C PHE A 2 -19.76 15.95 3.51
N ILE A 3 -18.55 15.90 2.94
CA ILE A 3 -17.41 15.16 3.47
C ILE A 3 -16.53 16.17 4.21
N SER A 4 -16.14 15.85 5.45
CA SER A 4 -15.35 16.73 6.30
C SER A 4 -14.26 15.95 7.04
N THR A 5 -13.17 16.62 7.38
CA THR A 5 -12.16 16.08 8.30
C THR A 5 -12.65 16.00 9.73
N LYS A 6 -13.68 16.77 10.10
CA LYS A 6 -14.24 16.90 11.46
C LYS A 6 -13.24 17.40 12.50
N ILE A 7 -12.20 18.07 12.06
CA ILE A 7 -11.20 18.72 12.91
C ILE A 7 -11.02 20.17 12.47
N ASN A 8 -10.43 20.97 13.34
CA ASN A 8 -10.14 22.36 13.04
C ASN A 8 -8.86 22.48 12.21
N TYR A 9 -8.81 23.49 11.35
CA TYR A 9 -7.56 23.87 10.72
C TYR A 9 -6.71 24.65 11.73
N ILE A 10 -5.44 24.27 11.82
CA ILE A 10 -4.41 25.00 12.56
C ILE A 10 -3.21 25.28 11.64
N ASN A 11 -2.54 26.40 11.86
CA ASN A 11 -1.29 26.67 11.17
C ASN A 11 -0.21 25.73 11.67
N TYR A 12 0.61 25.21 10.74
CA TYR A 12 1.77 24.43 11.10
C TYR A 12 2.77 25.27 11.89
N ASN A 13 3.20 24.74 13.03
CA ASN A 13 4.24 25.31 13.86
C ASN A 13 5.30 24.23 14.12
N PRO A 14 6.50 24.32 13.50
CA PRO A 14 7.55 23.31 13.66
C PRO A 14 8.09 23.21 15.10
N ASP A 15 7.94 24.25 15.89
CA ASP A 15 8.44 24.31 17.26
C ASP A 15 7.43 23.77 18.30
N SER A 16 6.27 23.28 17.86
CA SER A 16 5.27 22.75 18.80
C SER A 16 5.73 21.40 19.38
N PRO A 17 5.48 21.16 20.68
CA PRO A 17 5.81 19.89 21.32
C PRO A 17 5.17 18.68 20.60
N GLU A 18 3.96 18.85 20.11
CA GLU A 18 3.23 17.79 19.40
C GLU A 18 3.91 17.41 18.08
N VAL A 19 4.53 18.35 17.37
CA VAL A 19 5.31 18.04 16.16
C VAL A 19 6.49 17.15 16.51
N THR A 20 7.21 17.46 17.60
CA THR A 20 8.31 16.63 18.07
C THR A 20 7.85 15.24 18.47
N GLU A 21 6.75 15.13 19.21
CA GLU A 21 6.14 13.84 19.59
C GLU A 21 5.73 13.01 18.39
N ILE A 22 5.09 13.62 17.37
CA ILE A 22 4.67 12.96 16.13
C ILE A 22 5.88 12.49 15.32
N GLU A 23 6.90 13.36 15.16
CA GLU A 23 8.12 13.00 14.45
C GLU A 23 8.86 11.84 15.13
N GLU A 24 8.90 11.81 16.46
CA GLU A 24 9.46 10.70 17.21
C GLU A 24 8.65 9.41 17.00
N PHE A 25 7.31 9.48 17.04
CA PHE A 25 6.43 8.36 16.77
C PHE A 25 6.64 7.79 15.36
N ILE A 26 6.66 8.65 14.35
CA ILE A 26 6.88 8.24 12.95
C ILE A 26 8.30 7.64 12.77
N SER A 27 9.31 8.21 13.43
CA SER A 27 10.70 7.73 13.36
C SER A 27 10.88 6.36 14.04
N LYS A 28 10.09 6.06 15.07
CA LYS A 28 10.05 4.72 15.66
C LYS A 28 9.37 3.69 14.76
N ILE A 29 8.38 4.10 13.97
CA ILE A 29 7.75 3.20 12.97
C ILE A 29 8.71 2.95 11.80
N PHE A 30 9.33 4.01 11.28
CA PHE A 30 10.24 3.98 10.14
C PHE A 30 11.64 4.38 10.58
N THR A 31 12.46 3.40 10.99
CA THR A 31 13.86 3.63 11.39
C THR A 31 14.75 4.05 10.23
N ASN A 32 14.33 3.77 8.98
CA ASN A 32 15.00 4.26 7.78
C ASN A 32 14.40 5.60 7.35
N ASN A 33 15.21 6.65 7.32
CA ASN A 33 14.79 8.01 6.99
C ASN A 33 14.28 8.16 5.55
N ASN A 34 14.83 7.42 4.58
CA ASN A 34 14.38 7.50 3.20
C ASN A 34 12.96 6.94 3.07
N LEU A 35 12.70 5.78 3.70
CA LEU A 35 11.36 5.18 3.75
C LEU A 35 10.38 6.09 4.50
N LYS A 36 10.79 6.65 5.67
CA LYS A 36 10.00 7.62 6.42
C LYS A 36 9.57 8.79 5.54
N ASN A 37 10.54 9.44 4.91
CA ASN A 37 10.27 10.59 4.05
C ASN A 37 9.37 10.25 2.88
N TYR A 38 9.61 9.12 2.22
CA TYR A 38 8.77 8.64 1.12
C TYR A 38 7.31 8.42 1.55
N VAL A 39 7.08 7.72 2.67
CA VAL A 39 5.72 7.49 3.17
C VAL A 39 5.06 8.81 3.55
N MET A 40 5.77 9.74 4.19
CA MET A 40 5.22 11.06 4.53
C MET A 40 4.90 11.91 3.29
N ASP A 41 5.70 11.83 2.21
CA ASP A 41 5.38 12.46 0.92
C ASP A 41 4.11 11.86 0.30
N VAL A 42 3.99 10.54 0.31
CA VAL A 42 2.79 9.85 -0.16
C VAL A 42 1.56 10.26 0.64
N LEU A 43 1.67 10.31 1.97
CA LEU A 43 0.59 10.75 2.86
C LEU A 43 0.21 12.20 2.64
N SER A 44 1.17 13.09 2.38
CA SER A 44 0.86 14.50 2.12
C SER A 44 0.01 14.70 0.86
N CYS A 45 0.08 13.79 -0.13
CA CYS A 45 -0.75 13.82 -1.34
C CYS A 45 -2.24 13.49 -1.09
N ILE A 46 -2.63 13.09 0.13
CA ILE A 46 -4.07 12.96 0.46
C ILE A 46 -4.78 14.30 0.52
N ILE A 47 -4.02 15.40 0.67
CA ILE A 47 -4.56 16.76 0.79
C ILE A 47 -5.29 17.15 -0.50
N ASP A 48 -4.67 16.96 -1.66
CA ASP A 48 -5.25 17.28 -2.97
C ASP A 48 -5.95 16.10 -3.65
N GLY A 49 -5.76 14.88 -3.13
CA GLY A 49 -6.28 13.65 -3.72
C GLY A 49 -5.59 13.27 -5.04
N SER A 50 -4.39 13.74 -5.26
CA SER A 50 -3.61 13.36 -6.46
C SER A 50 -3.26 11.88 -6.47
N ILE A 51 -3.53 11.23 -7.60
CA ILE A 51 -3.12 9.85 -7.91
C ILE A 51 -2.26 9.81 -9.17
N ALA A 52 -1.57 10.91 -9.48
CA ALA A 52 -0.82 11.10 -10.72
C ALA A 52 0.21 9.99 -11.00
N GLN A 53 0.79 9.40 -9.96
CA GLN A 53 1.74 8.30 -10.12
C GLN A 53 1.11 6.92 -10.30
N GLU A 54 -0.22 6.79 -10.14
CA GLU A 54 -0.96 5.53 -10.30
C GLU A 54 -0.38 4.38 -9.44
N ARG A 55 -0.18 4.62 -8.14
CA ARG A 55 0.44 3.65 -7.23
C ARG A 55 -0.57 2.90 -6.37
N PHE A 56 -0.22 1.65 -6.09
CA PHE A 56 -0.84 0.79 -5.09
C PHE A 56 0.19 0.46 -4.03
N TYR A 57 -0.06 0.88 -2.80
CA TYR A 57 0.89 0.73 -1.70
C TYR A 57 0.54 -0.49 -0.87
N ILE A 58 1.54 -1.29 -0.53
CA ILE A 58 1.40 -2.42 0.37
C ILE A 58 2.25 -2.14 1.61
N PHE A 59 1.60 -1.97 2.75
CA PHE A 59 2.23 -1.82 4.06
C PHE A 59 2.32 -3.21 4.70
N THR A 60 3.51 -3.79 4.71
CA THR A 60 3.74 -5.15 5.20
C THR A 60 4.71 -5.19 6.36
N GLY A 61 4.71 -6.27 7.09
CA GLY A 61 5.61 -6.55 8.21
C GLY A 61 4.91 -7.33 9.32
N GLN A 62 5.68 -7.98 10.15
CA GLN A 62 5.19 -8.79 11.27
C GLN A 62 4.36 -7.97 12.25
N GLY A 63 3.54 -8.61 13.09
CA GLY A 63 2.67 -7.94 14.05
C GLY A 63 3.40 -6.96 14.99
N SER A 64 2.65 -6.07 15.61
CA SER A 64 3.15 -5.07 16.59
C SER A 64 4.19 -4.09 16.02
N ASN A 65 4.09 -3.70 14.78
CA ASN A 65 5.05 -2.84 14.06
C ASN A 65 4.56 -1.40 13.82
N GLY A 66 3.44 -1.03 14.39
CA GLY A 66 2.90 0.33 14.28
C GLY A 66 2.00 0.60 13.07
N LYS A 67 1.79 -0.35 12.13
CA LYS A 67 0.90 -0.17 10.97
C LYS A 67 -0.48 0.35 11.37
N SER A 68 -1.19 -0.39 12.23
CA SER A 68 -2.55 -0.02 12.65
C SER A 68 -2.56 1.32 13.39
N ARG A 69 -1.55 1.63 14.20
CA ARG A 69 -1.45 2.91 14.91
C ARG A 69 -1.24 4.09 13.98
N LEU A 70 -0.45 3.93 12.94
CA LEU A 70 -0.31 4.95 11.89
C LEU A 70 -1.65 5.17 11.17
N LEU A 71 -2.38 4.10 10.84
CA LEU A 71 -3.70 4.21 10.21
C LEU A 71 -4.72 4.88 11.13
N ASP A 72 -4.70 4.60 12.44
CA ASP A 72 -5.57 5.26 13.43
C ASP A 72 -5.33 6.78 13.47
N LEU A 73 -4.06 7.21 13.47
CA LEU A 73 -3.71 8.63 13.42
C LEU A 73 -4.21 9.28 12.12
N ILE A 74 -3.98 8.64 10.98
CA ILE A 74 -4.46 9.12 9.68
C ILE A 74 -6.00 9.24 9.70
N GLN A 75 -6.71 8.21 10.14
CA GLN A 75 -8.16 8.19 10.20
C GLN A 75 -8.71 9.34 11.07
N LYS A 76 -8.13 9.55 12.25
CA LYS A 76 -8.53 10.65 13.15
C LYS A 76 -8.24 12.02 12.51
N SER A 77 -7.19 12.15 11.72
CA SER A 77 -6.78 13.42 11.12
C SER A 77 -7.56 13.80 9.87
N ILE A 78 -8.04 12.82 9.08
CA ILE A 78 -8.76 13.12 7.83
C ILE A 78 -10.26 12.82 7.86
N GLY A 79 -10.76 12.21 8.93
CA GLY A 79 -12.19 11.99 9.18
C GLY A 79 -12.89 11.27 8.02
N ASP A 80 -13.93 11.89 7.45
CA ASP A 80 -14.74 11.31 6.39
C ASP A 80 -13.98 11.03 5.09
N TYR A 81 -12.78 11.55 4.91
CA TYR A 81 -11.94 11.26 3.75
C TYR A 81 -11.24 9.89 3.82
N TYR A 82 -11.27 9.25 4.99
CA TYR A 82 -10.81 7.87 5.18
C TYR A 82 -11.92 6.88 4.87
N CYS A 83 -11.58 5.72 4.29
CA CYS A 83 -12.49 4.59 4.22
C CYS A 83 -11.76 3.26 4.33
N ILE A 84 -12.40 2.30 4.98
CA ILE A 84 -12.02 0.89 4.93
C ILE A 84 -12.83 0.26 3.79
N VAL A 85 -12.13 -0.48 2.95
CA VAL A 85 -12.69 -1.22 1.82
C VAL A 85 -12.44 -2.71 2.07
N PRO A 86 -13.46 -3.56 1.96
CA PRO A 86 -13.27 -5.00 2.10
C PRO A 86 -12.23 -5.51 1.10
N ILE A 87 -11.33 -6.37 1.54
CA ILE A 87 -10.29 -6.96 0.70
C ILE A 87 -10.89 -7.75 -0.47
N ALA A 88 -12.06 -8.34 -0.28
CA ALA A 88 -12.83 -9.03 -1.29
C ALA A 88 -13.02 -8.21 -2.59
N LEU A 89 -13.06 -6.87 -2.49
CA LEU A 89 -13.08 -5.99 -3.67
C LEU A 89 -11.86 -6.21 -4.56
N LEU A 90 -10.69 -6.50 -3.99
CA LEU A 90 -9.44 -6.72 -4.73
C LEU A 90 -9.05 -8.18 -4.94
N THR A 91 -9.77 -9.13 -4.39
CA THR A 91 -9.42 -10.56 -4.51
C THR A 91 -10.47 -11.36 -5.27
N GLN A 92 -11.70 -10.88 -5.32
CA GLN A 92 -12.76 -11.55 -6.04
C GLN A 92 -12.88 -11.08 -7.50
N LYS A 93 -13.55 -11.88 -8.31
CA LYS A 93 -13.93 -11.49 -9.68
C LYS A 93 -14.86 -10.28 -9.60
N ARG A 94 -14.66 -9.33 -10.52
CA ARG A 94 -15.56 -8.18 -10.66
C ARG A 94 -17.00 -8.64 -10.78
N ALA A 95 -17.89 -8.04 -10.00
CA ALA A 95 -19.32 -8.26 -10.14
C ALA A 95 -19.80 -7.88 -11.54
N ALA A 96 -20.87 -8.51 -12.01
CA ALA A 96 -21.46 -8.17 -13.30
C ALA A 96 -21.80 -6.68 -13.37
N SER A 97 -21.74 -6.09 -14.57
CA SER A 97 -21.95 -4.64 -14.76
C SER A 97 -23.34 -4.13 -14.31
N ASN A 98 -24.30 -5.03 -14.21
CA ASN A 98 -25.65 -4.75 -13.70
C ASN A 98 -25.81 -4.96 -12.18
N ALA A 99 -24.79 -5.50 -11.49
CA ALA A 99 -24.83 -5.68 -10.05
C ALA A 99 -24.54 -4.39 -9.31
N ALA A 100 -25.10 -4.25 -8.10
CA ALA A 100 -24.80 -3.15 -7.23
C ALA A 100 -23.36 -3.24 -6.69
N GLN A 101 -22.65 -2.12 -6.64
CA GLN A 101 -21.26 -1.99 -6.23
C GLN A 101 -21.15 -1.02 -5.04
N SER A 102 -21.85 -1.33 -3.96
CA SER A 102 -21.91 -0.47 -2.77
C SER A 102 -20.56 -0.20 -2.11
N GLU A 103 -19.65 -1.18 -2.17
CA GLU A 103 -18.30 -1.05 -1.64
C GLU A 103 -17.47 -0.03 -2.44
N LEU A 104 -17.61 -0.07 -3.75
CA LEU A 104 -16.93 0.87 -4.63
C LEU A 104 -17.51 2.28 -4.51
N GLU A 105 -18.85 2.40 -4.32
CA GLU A 105 -19.50 3.70 -4.07
C GLU A 105 -18.92 4.40 -2.84
N ARG A 106 -18.59 3.64 -1.78
CA ARG A 106 -18.02 4.20 -0.54
C ARG A 106 -16.69 4.91 -0.75
N THR A 107 -15.98 4.61 -1.83
CA THR A 107 -14.68 5.24 -2.13
C THR A 107 -14.81 6.60 -2.81
N LYS A 108 -16.01 6.97 -3.28
CA LYS A 108 -16.25 8.26 -3.92
C LYS A 108 -15.93 9.43 -2.99
N GLY A 109 -15.08 10.34 -3.45
CA GLY A 109 -14.66 11.54 -2.69
C GLY A 109 -13.68 11.25 -1.56
N LYS A 110 -13.29 9.99 -1.36
CA LYS A 110 -12.28 9.64 -0.37
C LYS A 110 -10.88 10.06 -0.82
N ARG A 111 -9.96 10.14 0.15
CA ARG A 111 -8.55 10.47 -0.06
C ARG A 111 -7.62 9.33 0.34
N PHE A 112 -8.11 8.42 1.19
CA PHE A 112 -7.34 7.30 1.70
C PHE A 112 -8.25 6.09 1.85
N ALA A 113 -7.96 5.03 1.09
CA ALA A 113 -8.73 3.79 1.07
C ALA A 113 -7.83 2.63 1.53
N VAL A 114 -8.22 1.99 2.63
CA VAL A 114 -7.44 0.92 3.26
C VAL A 114 -8.16 -0.41 3.09
N MET A 115 -7.43 -1.40 2.64
CA MET A 115 -7.79 -2.81 2.66
C MET A 115 -6.90 -3.53 3.66
N GLN A 116 -7.45 -4.45 4.39
CA GLN A 116 -6.74 -5.11 5.50
C GLN A 116 -6.80 -6.62 5.33
N GLU A 117 -5.67 -7.24 5.60
CA GLU A 117 -5.48 -8.67 5.81
C GLU A 117 -6.17 -9.56 4.76
N PRO A 118 -5.55 -9.74 3.57
CA PRO A 118 -5.99 -10.79 2.66
C PRO A 118 -5.88 -12.14 3.37
N SER A 119 -6.83 -13.03 3.10
CA SER A 119 -6.76 -14.42 3.57
C SER A 119 -5.56 -15.12 2.92
N GLU A 120 -5.09 -16.18 3.57
CA GLU A 120 -4.04 -17.03 2.99
C GLU A 120 -4.44 -17.50 1.58
N ASN A 121 -3.50 -17.43 0.64
CA ASN A 121 -3.69 -17.81 -0.77
C ASN A 121 -4.67 -16.94 -1.59
N GLU A 122 -5.09 -15.79 -1.09
CA GLU A 122 -5.86 -14.85 -1.91
C GLU A 122 -4.96 -14.21 -2.99
N LYS A 123 -5.51 -14.13 -4.21
CA LYS A 123 -4.84 -13.54 -5.38
C LYS A 123 -5.42 -12.16 -5.67
N LEU A 124 -4.56 -11.21 -5.98
CA LEU A 124 -5.01 -9.88 -6.35
C LEU A 124 -5.69 -9.88 -7.73
N ASN A 125 -6.86 -9.24 -7.79
CA ASN A 125 -7.51 -8.90 -9.06
C ASN A 125 -6.79 -7.71 -9.70
N ILE A 126 -5.88 -8.03 -10.60
CA ILE A 126 -5.01 -7.04 -11.25
C ILE A 126 -5.79 -6.02 -12.05
N GLY A 127 -6.87 -6.44 -12.73
CA GLY A 127 -7.71 -5.54 -13.51
C GLY A 127 -8.32 -4.44 -12.64
N LEU A 128 -8.89 -4.83 -11.51
CA LEU A 128 -9.52 -3.88 -10.59
C LEU A 128 -8.48 -3.02 -9.85
N MET A 129 -7.33 -3.59 -9.46
CA MET A 129 -6.23 -2.83 -8.88
C MET A 129 -5.75 -1.73 -9.83
N LYS A 130 -5.59 -2.03 -11.13
CA LYS A 130 -5.22 -1.05 -12.15
C LYS A 130 -6.28 0.02 -12.36
N GLU A 131 -7.54 -0.36 -12.37
CA GLU A 131 -8.68 0.56 -12.52
C GLU A 131 -8.76 1.54 -11.34
N LEU A 132 -8.67 1.03 -10.10
CA LEU A 132 -8.77 1.85 -8.89
C LEU A 132 -7.55 2.74 -8.63
N SER A 133 -6.36 2.30 -9.04
CA SER A 133 -5.14 3.11 -8.95
C SER A 133 -4.92 4.02 -10.16
N GLY A 134 -5.69 3.84 -11.23
CA GLY A 134 -5.60 4.61 -12.46
C GLY A 134 -6.32 5.96 -12.37
N GLN A 135 -6.13 6.78 -13.41
CA GLN A 135 -6.72 8.11 -13.50
C GLN A 135 -8.03 8.15 -14.28
N ASP A 136 -8.50 7.00 -14.75
CA ASP A 136 -9.74 6.90 -15.51
C ASP A 136 -10.97 7.00 -14.61
N ARG A 137 -12.12 7.34 -15.23
CA ARG A 137 -13.40 7.34 -14.55
C ARG A 137 -13.88 5.91 -14.34
N ILE A 138 -14.45 5.65 -13.20
CA ILE A 138 -15.03 4.36 -12.84
C ILE A 138 -16.55 4.50 -12.85
N LEU A 139 -17.20 3.60 -13.60
CA LEU A 139 -18.65 3.50 -13.58
C LEU A 139 -19.10 2.68 -12.36
N VAL A 140 -19.98 3.25 -11.56
CA VAL A 140 -20.55 2.61 -10.37
C VAL A 140 -22.06 2.63 -10.44
N ARG A 141 -22.65 1.50 -10.08
CA ARG A 141 -24.09 1.35 -9.90
C ARG A 141 -24.41 1.04 -8.44
N THR A 142 -25.35 1.77 -7.89
CA THR A 142 -25.90 1.50 -6.56
C THR A 142 -27.35 1.04 -6.66
N LEU A 143 -27.84 0.37 -5.61
CA LEU A 143 -29.23 -0.06 -5.56
C LEU A 143 -30.16 1.14 -5.67
N TYR A 144 -31.17 1.00 -6.53
CA TYR A 144 -32.24 2.01 -6.74
C TYR A 144 -31.78 3.39 -7.23
N LYS A 145 -30.56 3.49 -7.79
CA LYS A 145 -30.05 4.73 -8.39
C LYS A 145 -29.52 4.49 -9.80
N GLU A 146 -29.56 5.54 -10.61
CA GLU A 146 -28.91 5.52 -11.93
C GLU A 146 -27.38 5.34 -11.77
N PRO A 147 -26.75 4.59 -12.68
CA PRO A 147 -25.30 4.49 -12.72
C PRO A 147 -24.66 5.88 -12.89
N TYR A 148 -23.55 6.09 -12.23
CA TYR A 148 -22.77 7.32 -12.36
C TYR A 148 -21.28 7.04 -12.41
N GLU A 149 -20.52 7.99 -12.90
CA GLU A 149 -19.07 7.88 -12.98
C GLU A 149 -18.40 8.81 -11.97
N PHE A 150 -17.27 8.36 -11.41
CA PHE A 150 -16.38 9.22 -10.66
C PHE A 150 -14.92 8.87 -10.95
N LYS A 151 -14.02 9.83 -10.71
CA LYS A 151 -12.58 9.62 -10.79
C LYS A 151 -12.05 9.30 -9.40
N PRO A 152 -11.25 8.21 -9.21
CA PRO A 152 -10.59 7.94 -7.96
C PRO A 152 -9.69 9.12 -7.53
N GLN A 153 -9.68 9.42 -6.24
CA GLN A 153 -8.91 10.51 -5.65
C GLN A 153 -8.25 10.06 -4.33
N PHE A 154 -8.05 8.77 -4.16
CA PHE A 154 -7.55 8.19 -2.93
C PHE A 154 -6.24 7.44 -3.14
N LYS A 155 -5.39 7.49 -2.13
CA LYS A 155 -4.29 6.54 -2.02
C LYS A 155 -4.85 5.18 -1.63
N MET A 156 -4.47 4.15 -2.38
CA MET A 156 -4.92 2.78 -2.17
C MET A 156 -3.85 2.04 -1.38
N ILE A 157 -4.19 1.61 -0.18
CA ILE A 157 -3.28 0.97 0.78
C ILE A 157 -3.80 -0.43 1.10
N LEU A 158 -2.96 -1.43 0.92
CA LEU A 158 -3.17 -2.76 1.46
C LEU A 158 -2.28 -2.93 2.68
N THR A 159 -2.85 -3.35 3.81
CA THR A 159 -2.06 -3.77 4.98
C THR A 159 -2.11 -5.27 5.13
N CYS A 160 -0.96 -5.90 5.27
CA CYS A 160 -0.86 -7.34 5.44
C CYS A 160 0.38 -7.70 6.27
N ASN A 161 0.39 -8.91 6.82
CA ASN A 161 1.59 -9.50 7.37
C ASN A 161 2.31 -10.31 6.28
N GLU A 162 1.57 -11.03 5.48
CA GLU A 162 2.05 -11.78 4.32
C GLU A 162 1.55 -11.15 3.02
N LEU A 163 2.41 -11.13 2.02
CA LEU A 163 2.11 -10.54 0.73
C LEU A 163 1.20 -11.48 -0.09
N PRO A 164 0.06 -11.01 -0.63
CA PRO A 164 -0.83 -11.85 -1.43
C PRO A 164 -0.19 -12.22 -2.78
N GLU A 165 -0.68 -13.28 -3.42
CA GLU A 165 -0.22 -13.65 -4.76
C GLU A 165 -0.64 -12.60 -5.80
N VAL A 166 0.29 -12.22 -6.68
CA VAL A 166 0.07 -11.32 -7.82
C VAL A 166 0.14 -12.14 -9.11
N PRO A 167 -1.00 -12.57 -9.67
CA PRO A 167 -1.02 -13.43 -10.86
C PRO A 167 -0.74 -12.64 -12.14
N SER A 168 0.41 -11.95 -12.20
CA SER A 168 0.80 -11.14 -13.35
C SER A 168 2.28 -10.80 -13.32
N ASP A 169 2.91 -10.93 -14.46
CA ASP A 169 4.30 -10.55 -14.76
C ASP A 169 4.39 -9.29 -15.62
N ASP A 170 3.25 -8.67 -15.98
CA ASP A 170 3.28 -7.49 -16.82
C ASP A 170 3.83 -6.24 -16.09
N GLY A 171 4.64 -5.46 -16.80
CA GLY A 171 5.25 -4.25 -16.28
C GLY A 171 4.23 -3.18 -15.82
N GLY A 172 3.02 -3.20 -16.37
CA GLY A 172 1.94 -2.28 -15.98
C GLY A 172 1.42 -2.54 -14.56
N THR A 173 1.45 -3.79 -14.10
CA THR A 173 1.13 -4.20 -12.73
C THR A 173 2.24 -3.78 -11.77
N TRP A 174 3.46 -4.21 -12.04
CA TRP A 174 4.59 -4.04 -11.12
C TRP A 174 5.05 -2.59 -10.97
N ARG A 175 4.87 -1.75 -11.99
CA ARG A 175 5.13 -0.32 -11.86
C ARG A 175 4.22 0.35 -10.82
N ARG A 176 3.01 -0.18 -10.59
CA ARG A 176 2.03 0.37 -9.65
C ARG A 176 2.26 -0.07 -8.22
N ILE A 177 2.64 -1.32 -8.00
CA ILE A 177 2.85 -1.89 -6.68
C ILE A 177 4.08 -1.27 -6.01
N LYS A 178 3.92 -0.84 -4.76
CA LYS A 178 4.98 -0.29 -3.91
C LYS A 178 4.92 -0.92 -2.53
N VAL A 179 5.93 -1.72 -2.20
CA VAL A 179 6.02 -2.41 -0.92
C VAL A 179 6.78 -1.56 0.08
N CYS A 180 6.13 -1.20 1.17
CA CYS A 180 6.70 -0.48 2.29
C CYS A 180 6.78 -1.41 3.50
N ASN A 181 7.99 -1.81 3.89
CA ASN A 181 8.20 -2.71 5.01
C ASN A 181 8.23 -1.96 6.34
N PHE A 182 7.42 -2.42 7.28
CA PHE A 182 7.41 -1.95 8.66
C PHE A 182 8.28 -2.89 9.50
N SER A 183 9.54 -2.54 9.67
CA SER A 183 10.56 -3.39 10.30
C SER A 183 10.67 -3.22 11.81
N SER A 184 10.01 -2.24 12.39
CA SER A 184 10.02 -1.99 13.83
C SER A 184 9.12 -2.96 14.58
N ARG A 185 9.42 -3.17 15.87
CA ARG A 185 8.59 -3.95 16.78
C ARG A 185 8.34 -3.18 18.07
N PHE A 186 7.08 -3.09 18.49
CA PHE A 186 6.69 -2.46 19.74
C PHE A 186 6.33 -3.53 20.77
N CYS A 187 7.03 -3.55 21.90
CA CYS A 187 6.88 -4.56 22.96
C CYS A 187 7.12 -3.96 24.36
N GLU A 188 6.84 -4.74 25.40
CA GLU A 188 7.03 -4.29 26.79
C GLU A 188 8.52 -4.17 27.18
N ASN A 189 9.34 -5.12 26.73
CA ASN A 189 10.77 -5.20 27.02
C ASN A 189 11.57 -5.14 25.73
N PRO A 190 11.83 -3.93 25.18
CA PRO A 190 12.50 -3.77 23.90
C PRO A 190 13.99 -4.03 23.96
N ASP A 191 14.53 -4.68 22.94
CA ASP A 191 15.94 -4.76 22.62
C ASP A 191 16.28 -3.71 21.55
N ALA A 192 16.92 -2.63 21.96
CA ALA A 192 17.25 -1.51 21.06
C ALA A 192 18.14 -1.93 19.87
N SER A 193 18.89 -3.05 19.98
CA SER A 193 19.72 -3.56 18.87
C SER A 193 18.89 -4.18 17.73
N LYS A 194 17.60 -4.46 17.97
CA LYS A 194 16.71 -5.16 17.03
C LYS A 194 15.59 -4.28 16.45
N ASN A 195 15.71 -2.96 16.46
CA ASN A 195 14.63 -2.03 16.12
C ASN A 195 13.35 -2.25 16.95
N GLU A 196 13.53 -2.65 18.21
CA GLU A 196 12.42 -2.79 19.14
C GLU A 196 12.25 -1.52 19.96
N PHE A 197 11.01 -1.13 20.20
CA PHE A 197 10.64 0.06 20.96
C PHE A 197 9.61 -0.29 22.04
N LYS A 198 9.62 0.48 23.11
CA LYS A 198 8.63 0.31 24.17
C LYS A 198 7.24 0.69 23.63
N MET A 199 6.26 -0.15 23.93
CA MET A 199 4.87 0.11 23.62
C MET A 199 4.36 1.31 24.42
N ASP A 200 3.71 2.26 23.75
CA ASP A 200 3.07 3.42 24.35
C ASP A 200 1.58 3.14 24.52
N LEU A 201 1.14 2.95 25.77
CA LEU A 201 -0.26 2.65 26.09
C LEU A 201 -1.19 3.87 26.00
N GLU A 202 -0.61 5.09 26.08
CA GLU A 202 -1.38 6.35 26.00
C GLU A 202 -1.51 6.88 24.58
N LEU A 203 -1.06 6.12 23.60
CA LEU A 203 -0.97 6.58 22.21
C LEU A 203 -2.32 7.02 21.63
N SER A 204 -3.42 6.36 22.02
CA SER A 204 -4.76 6.73 21.57
C SER A 204 -5.19 8.12 22.03
N ASP A 205 -4.84 8.50 23.26
CA ASP A 205 -5.14 9.82 23.82
C ASP A 205 -4.23 10.90 23.19
N LYS A 206 -2.97 10.54 22.90
CA LYS A 206 -2.06 11.41 22.16
C LYS A 206 -2.59 11.72 20.75
N PHE A 207 -3.19 10.75 20.07
CA PHE A 207 -3.76 10.96 18.73
C PHE A 207 -4.88 12.01 18.72
N ASP A 208 -5.65 12.15 19.79
CA ASP A 208 -6.69 13.18 19.88
C ASP A 208 -6.11 14.59 19.98
N ARG A 209 -4.89 14.73 20.53
CA ARG A 209 -4.14 16.00 20.54
C ARG A 209 -3.37 16.22 19.23
N TRP A 210 -2.89 15.14 18.61
CA TRP A 210 -2.03 15.20 17.43
C TRP A 210 -2.77 15.37 16.10
N LYS A 211 -4.03 14.96 15.99
CA LYS A 211 -4.76 14.89 14.71
C LYS A 211 -4.75 16.19 13.90
N GLU A 212 -4.92 17.34 14.56
CA GLU A 212 -4.91 18.66 13.92
C GLU A 212 -3.48 19.08 13.56
N VAL A 213 -2.52 18.78 14.42
CA VAL A 213 -1.10 19.02 14.17
C VAL A 213 -0.58 18.15 13.03
N PHE A 214 -0.90 16.85 13.04
CA PHE A 214 -0.48 15.93 11.99
C PHE A 214 -0.97 16.34 10.61
N ILE A 215 -2.25 16.74 10.48
CA ILE A 215 -2.75 17.23 9.18
C ILE A 215 -2.07 18.55 8.78
N SER A 216 -1.74 19.44 9.71
CA SER A 216 -1.00 20.67 9.40
C SER A 216 0.41 20.38 8.90
N MET A 217 1.10 19.37 9.47
CA MET A 217 2.38 18.87 8.98
C MET A 217 2.28 18.35 7.55
N LEU A 218 1.22 17.56 7.24
CA LEU A 218 0.99 17.05 5.88
C LEU A 218 0.68 18.16 4.88
N ILE A 219 -0.11 19.16 5.29
CA ILE A 219 -0.40 20.34 4.45
C ILE A 219 0.87 21.11 4.15
N ASP A 220 1.71 21.36 5.14
CA ASP A 220 2.96 22.07 4.95
C ASP A 220 3.91 21.29 4.04
N ARG A 221 4.08 19.99 4.31
CA ARG A 221 4.90 19.10 3.46
C ARG A 221 4.41 19.10 2.01
N HIS A 222 3.10 19.06 1.80
CA HIS A 222 2.49 19.05 0.47
C HIS A 222 2.86 20.29 -0.38
N LYS A 223 3.06 21.45 0.24
CA LYS A 223 3.49 22.68 -0.46
C LYS A 223 4.87 22.56 -1.10
N HIS A 224 5.70 21.65 -0.59
CA HIS A 224 7.11 21.51 -0.97
C HIS A 224 7.39 20.31 -1.86
N ILE A 225 6.39 19.51 -2.20
CA ILE A 225 6.54 18.33 -3.07
C ILE A 225 5.79 18.50 -4.39
N ASN A 226 6.23 17.72 -5.38
CA ASN A 226 5.45 17.52 -6.60
C ASN A 226 4.81 16.12 -6.56
N PRO A 227 3.47 16.01 -6.43
CA PRO A 227 2.78 14.72 -6.35
C PRO A 227 3.02 13.78 -7.53
N SER A 228 3.39 14.32 -8.69
CA SER A 228 3.67 13.53 -9.90
C SER A 228 5.07 12.96 -9.94
N SER A 229 5.99 13.42 -9.09
CA SER A 229 7.41 13.07 -9.13
C SER A 229 8.00 12.66 -7.78
N ILE A 230 7.20 12.05 -6.89
CA ILE A 230 7.72 11.48 -5.64
C ILE A 230 8.71 10.37 -5.98
N VAL A 231 9.95 10.54 -5.51
CA VAL A 231 11.04 9.60 -5.81
C VAL A 231 10.95 8.39 -4.90
N GLU A 232 10.95 7.22 -5.52
CA GLU A 232 10.95 5.94 -4.82
C GLU A 232 12.33 5.63 -4.25
N PRO A 233 12.48 5.42 -2.94
CA PRO A 233 13.76 5.08 -2.34
C PRO A 233 14.15 3.62 -2.65
N SER A 234 15.46 3.32 -2.48
CA SER A 234 16.02 1.98 -2.73
C SER A 234 15.30 0.89 -1.93
N GLU A 235 14.92 1.18 -0.70
CA GLU A 235 14.25 0.24 0.21
C GLU A 235 12.89 -0.25 -0.35
N VAL A 236 12.09 0.65 -0.88
CA VAL A 236 10.80 0.33 -1.51
C VAL A 236 11.03 -0.41 -2.83
N ARG A 237 12.02 0.00 -3.61
CA ARG A 237 12.36 -0.65 -4.88
C ARG A 237 12.83 -2.08 -4.65
N ILE A 238 13.75 -2.30 -3.71
CA ILE A 238 14.27 -3.63 -3.37
C ILE A 238 13.15 -4.53 -2.86
N ALA A 239 12.32 -4.06 -1.93
CA ALA A 239 11.20 -4.82 -1.39
C ALA A 239 10.19 -5.20 -2.49
N THR A 240 9.88 -4.26 -3.40
CA THR A 240 8.96 -4.50 -4.51
C THR A 240 9.53 -5.49 -5.52
N GLU A 241 10.82 -5.39 -5.84
CA GLU A 241 11.48 -6.32 -6.78
C GLU A 241 11.59 -7.72 -6.17
N SER A 242 11.93 -7.85 -4.89
CA SER A 242 11.93 -9.14 -4.18
C SER A 242 10.53 -9.77 -4.20
N TYR A 243 9.47 -8.98 -3.98
CA TYR A 243 8.10 -9.46 -4.07
C TYR A 243 7.76 -9.96 -5.48
N LYS A 244 8.17 -9.22 -6.51
CA LYS A 244 7.99 -9.63 -7.90
C LYS A 244 8.69 -10.96 -8.20
N GLN A 245 9.96 -11.09 -7.79
CA GLN A 245 10.74 -12.32 -7.99
C GLN A 245 10.12 -13.52 -7.28
N ASN A 246 9.58 -13.33 -6.07
CA ASN A 246 8.88 -14.38 -5.34
C ASN A 246 7.57 -14.83 -6.00
N ASN A 247 6.95 -13.97 -6.82
CA ASN A 247 5.75 -14.31 -7.61
C ASN A 247 6.06 -14.89 -9.00
N ASP A 248 7.33 -14.80 -9.47
CA ASP A 248 7.75 -15.33 -10.76
C ASP A 248 8.19 -16.77 -10.65
N ILE A 249 7.22 -17.68 -10.53
CA ILE A 249 7.47 -19.12 -10.41
C ILE A 249 8.25 -19.65 -11.63
N ILE A 250 7.97 -19.11 -12.82
CA ILE A 250 8.67 -19.54 -14.04
C ILE A 250 10.12 -19.07 -14.01
N GLY A 251 10.37 -17.81 -13.63
CA GLY A 251 11.73 -17.29 -13.49
C GLY A 251 12.55 -18.04 -12.44
N GLN A 252 11.93 -18.41 -11.31
CA GLN A 252 12.58 -19.25 -10.28
C GLN A 252 12.99 -20.60 -10.86
N PHE A 253 12.08 -21.30 -11.54
CA PHE A 253 12.38 -22.57 -12.19
C PHE A 253 13.52 -22.42 -13.22
N VAL A 254 13.46 -21.40 -14.07
CA VAL A 254 14.49 -21.14 -15.08
C VAL A 254 15.86 -20.92 -14.42
N ASN A 255 15.91 -20.08 -13.37
CA ASN A 255 17.16 -19.78 -12.67
C ASN A 255 17.76 -20.99 -11.94
N GLU A 256 16.91 -21.87 -11.41
CA GLU A 256 17.38 -23.04 -10.67
C GLU A 256 17.72 -24.25 -11.54
N LYS A 257 16.99 -24.46 -12.62
CA LYS A 257 17.04 -25.72 -13.40
C LYS A 257 17.62 -25.59 -14.79
N ILE A 258 17.70 -24.35 -15.33
CA ILE A 258 18.18 -24.14 -16.68
C ILE A 258 19.59 -23.55 -16.64
N ILE A 259 20.56 -24.36 -17.12
CA ILE A 259 21.92 -23.90 -17.32
C ILE A 259 22.11 -23.62 -18.81
N ILE A 260 22.43 -22.36 -19.15
CA ILE A 260 22.80 -22.00 -20.52
C ILE A 260 24.28 -22.21 -20.68
N ASP A 261 24.66 -23.21 -21.52
CA ASP A 261 26.06 -23.44 -21.88
C ASP A 261 26.42 -22.57 -23.10
N PRO A 262 27.30 -21.55 -22.91
CA PRO A 262 27.70 -20.65 -24.00
C PRO A 262 28.44 -21.33 -25.15
N SER A 263 28.97 -22.56 -24.92
CA SER A 263 29.68 -23.32 -25.96
C SER A 263 28.74 -23.95 -26.97
N ILE A 264 27.45 -24.11 -26.65
CA ILE A 264 26.42 -24.68 -27.51
C ILE A 264 25.89 -23.61 -28.45
N LYS A 265 26.21 -23.69 -29.72
CA LYS A 265 25.79 -22.65 -30.72
C LYS A 265 24.30 -22.54 -30.92
N GLU A 266 23.53 -23.61 -30.72
CA GLU A 266 22.06 -23.60 -30.83
C GLU A 266 21.45 -24.51 -29.75
N PRO A 267 21.36 -24.04 -28.50
CA PRO A 267 20.74 -24.83 -27.43
C PRO A 267 19.26 -25.03 -27.74
N ARG A 268 18.83 -26.27 -27.86
CA ARG A 268 17.41 -26.61 -28.11
C ARG A 268 16.90 -27.60 -27.06
N MET A 269 15.77 -27.27 -26.47
CA MET A 269 15.03 -28.17 -25.60
C MET A 269 13.60 -28.29 -26.11
N SER A 270 13.02 -29.49 -26.08
CA SER A 270 11.60 -29.61 -26.45
C SER A 270 10.73 -28.98 -25.39
N LEU A 271 9.71 -28.24 -25.81
CA LEU A 271 8.76 -27.59 -24.91
C LEU A 271 8.07 -28.61 -23.98
N SER A 272 7.75 -29.81 -24.49
CA SER A 272 7.15 -30.88 -23.69
C SER A 272 8.04 -31.36 -22.55
N LYS A 273 9.37 -31.47 -22.79
CA LYS A 273 10.35 -31.86 -21.76
C LYS A 273 10.42 -30.74 -20.73
N LEU A 274 10.60 -29.49 -21.15
CA LEU A 274 10.70 -28.34 -20.27
C LEU A 274 9.44 -28.22 -19.38
N TYR A 275 8.27 -28.43 -19.94
CA TYR A 275 7.00 -28.37 -19.21
C TYR A 275 6.86 -29.52 -18.19
N ASN A 276 7.32 -30.72 -18.52
CA ASN A 276 7.32 -31.82 -17.57
C ASN A 276 8.29 -31.60 -16.42
N ASP A 277 9.50 -31.09 -16.72
CA ASP A 277 10.50 -30.75 -15.70
C ASP A 277 9.97 -29.63 -14.78
N PHE A 278 9.30 -28.61 -15.33
CA PHE A 278 8.61 -27.56 -14.57
C PHE A 278 7.54 -28.13 -13.63
N LYS A 279 6.68 -29.04 -14.13
CA LYS A 279 5.65 -29.69 -13.29
C LYS A 279 6.26 -30.47 -12.13
N ILE A 280 7.30 -31.25 -12.38
CA ILE A 280 7.98 -32.01 -11.34
C ILE A 280 8.56 -31.07 -10.30
N TRP A 281 9.19 -29.99 -10.75
CA TRP A 281 9.78 -28.98 -9.86
C TRP A 281 8.71 -28.28 -9.01
N THR A 282 7.57 -27.89 -9.57
CA THR A 282 6.48 -27.25 -8.82
C THR A 282 5.76 -28.18 -7.82
N MET A 283 5.87 -29.50 -7.99
CA MET A 283 5.34 -30.47 -7.02
C MET A 283 6.32 -30.74 -5.86
N SER A 284 7.57 -30.31 -6.01
CA SER A 284 8.64 -30.55 -5.03
C SER A 284 8.96 -29.31 -4.20
N ASN A 285 8.46 -28.16 -4.59
CA ASN A 285 8.57 -26.86 -3.93
C ASN A 285 7.19 -26.30 -3.59
#